data_8f1fbf9b719741659eaef2f745afb34b
#
_entry.id   8f1fbf9b719741659eaef2f745afb34b
#
_cell.length_a   1.000
_cell.length_b   1.000
_cell.length_c   1.000
_cell.angle_alpha   90.00
_cell.angle_beta   90.00
_cell.angle_gamma   90.00
#
_symmetry.space_group_name_H-M   'P 1'
#
loop_
_entity.id
_entity.type
_entity.pdbx_description
1 polymer ?
#
loop_
_entity_poly.entity_id
_entity_poly.type
_entity_poly.pdbx_seq_one_letter_code
_entity_poly.pdbx_strand_id
1 'polypeptide(L)'
;GGLFLVWAVPALKPRLATMLTLVMYVLLFGSGFALFRYAGLLFDAAGIFASLNIVFGSLLGSAFIESDRQRRAAEATLHREREASAKVAGELAAARRIQLGTLPDAKTLFASEKRFGMCALLEPAREVGGDLYDFFMLDERRLFFVVGDVSGKGVPASLFMAVAKALAKSAALRAASGVGAIVESTNRELARENPE
;
A
#
# COMPACT_ATOMS: atom_id res chain seq x y z
N GLY A 1 -42.25 -22.77 24.08
CA GLY A 1 -42.05 -22.42 22.65
C GLY A 1 -41.30 -21.10 22.45
N GLY A 2 -41.46 -20.10 23.32
CA GLY A 2 -40.83 -18.78 23.16
C GLY A 2 -39.33 -18.74 23.46
N LEU A 3 -38.83 -19.57 24.37
CA LEU A 3 -37.41 -19.61 24.73
C LEU A 3 -36.52 -20.18 23.61
N PHE A 4 -37.04 -21.07 22.77
CA PHE A 4 -36.30 -21.67 21.64
C PHE A 4 -36.08 -20.67 20.49
N LEU A 5 -37.04 -19.78 20.26
CA LEU A 5 -36.94 -18.73 19.24
C LEU A 5 -35.87 -17.68 19.60
N VAL A 6 -35.71 -17.32 20.88
CA VAL A 6 -34.72 -16.34 21.34
C VAL A 6 -33.28 -16.85 21.13
N TRP A 7 -33.07 -18.17 21.14
CA TRP A 7 -31.76 -18.79 20.97
C TRP A 7 -31.35 -19.06 19.51
N ALA A 8 -32.33 -19.35 18.65
CA ALA A 8 -32.07 -19.74 17.24
C ALA A 8 -31.98 -18.53 16.30
N VAL A 9 -32.52 -17.40 16.65
CA VAL A 9 -32.60 -16.22 15.78
C VAL A 9 -31.28 -15.48 15.55
N PRO A 10 -30.34 -15.40 16.52
CA PRO A 10 -29.02 -14.79 16.27
C PRO A 10 -28.16 -15.47 15.20
N ALA A 11 -28.46 -16.75 14.86
CA ALA A 11 -27.75 -17.51 13.85
C ALA A 11 -28.25 -17.25 12.41
N LEU A 12 -29.39 -16.56 12.24
CA LEU A 12 -29.98 -16.29 10.94
C LEU A 12 -29.44 -15.01 10.31
N LYS A 13 -29.19 -15.04 9.01
CA LYS A 13 -28.87 -13.81 8.26
C LYS A 13 -29.97 -12.77 8.48
N PRO A 14 -29.63 -11.48 8.70
CA PRO A 14 -30.64 -10.44 9.08
C PRO A 14 -31.83 -10.35 8.14
N ARG A 15 -31.60 -10.52 6.82
CA ARG A 15 -32.69 -10.53 5.82
C ARG A 15 -33.68 -11.69 6.00
N LEU A 16 -33.17 -12.87 6.36
CA LEU A 16 -33.99 -14.04 6.56
C LEU A 16 -34.81 -13.89 7.88
N ALA A 17 -34.20 -13.36 8.92
CA ALA A 17 -34.85 -13.07 10.19
C ALA A 17 -35.98 -12.05 10.01
N THR A 18 -35.78 -10.96 9.28
CA THR A 18 -36.83 -9.96 8.99
C THR A 18 -37.96 -10.55 8.16
N MET A 19 -37.67 -11.38 7.14
CA MET A 19 -38.73 -12.05 6.36
C MET A 19 -39.56 -13.00 7.23
N LEU A 20 -38.93 -13.84 8.05
CA LEU A 20 -39.63 -14.76 8.94
C LEU A 20 -40.52 -14.02 9.96
N THR A 21 -40.03 -12.92 10.51
CA THR A 21 -40.78 -12.09 11.43
C THR A 21 -42.01 -11.50 10.73
N LEU A 22 -41.83 -10.98 9.50
CA LEU A 22 -42.93 -10.43 8.71
C LEU A 22 -44.03 -11.50 8.41
N VAL A 23 -43.60 -12.69 8.01
CA VAL A 23 -44.48 -13.85 7.74
C VAL A 23 -45.26 -14.22 9.03
N MET A 24 -44.58 -14.27 10.18
CA MET A 24 -45.23 -14.53 11.46
C MET A 24 -46.31 -13.48 11.82
N TYR A 25 -46.05 -12.19 11.54
CA TYR A 25 -47.05 -11.13 11.74
C TYR A 25 -48.26 -11.36 10.85
N VAL A 26 -48.07 -11.66 9.56
CA VAL A 26 -49.17 -11.91 8.62
C VAL A 26 -50.00 -13.13 9.04
N LEU A 27 -49.35 -14.22 9.45
CA LEU A 27 -50.04 -15.43 9.93
C LEU A 27 -50.83 -15.18 11.24
N LEU A 28 -50.25 -14.43 12.18
CA LEU A 28 -50.89 -14.10 13.44
C LEU A 28 -52.14 -13.21 13.23
N PHE A 29 -51.99 -12.20 12.36
CA PHE A 29 -53.12 -11.31 12.02
C PHE A 29 -54.23 -12.05 11.27
N GLY A 30 -53.83 -12.86 10.28
CA GLY A 30 -54.77 -13.66 9.47
C GLY A 30 -55.53 -14.70 10.31
N SER A 31 -54.85 -15.39 11.23
CA SER A 31 -55.51 -16.37 12.14
C SER A 31 -56.44 -15.70 13.13
N GLY A 32 -56.04 -14.55 13.70
CA GLY A 32 -56.91 -13.77 14.60
C GLY A 32 -58.17 -13.26 13.90
N PHE A 33 -58.07 -12.75 12.67
CA PHE A 33 -59.17 -12.31 11.86
C PHE A 33 -60.12 -13.49 11.49
N ALA A 34 -59.55 -14.64 11.12
CA ALA A 34 -60.35 -15.83 10.80
C ALA A 34 -61.16 -16.33 12.02
N LEU A 35 -60.54 -16.41 13.20
CA LEU A 35 -61.20 -16.79 14.44
C LEU A 35 -62.35 -15.84 14.79
N PHE A 36 -62.17 -14.56 14.67
CA PHE A 36 -63.20 -13.55 14.89
C PHE A 36 -64.36 -13.69 13.86
N ARG A 37 -64.02 -13.84 12.57
CA ARG A 37 -65.00 -13.85 11.48
C ARG A 37 -65.85 -15.14 11.43
N TYR A 38 -65.28 -16.28 11.78
CA TYR A 38 -65.91 -17.60 11.59
C TYR A 38 -66.39 -18.23 12.92
N ALA A 39 -65.72 -17.96 14.03
CA ALA A 39 -66.01 -18.57 15.30
C ALA A 39 -66.55 -17.58 16.34
N GLY A 40 -66.56 -16.26 16.04
CA GLY A 40 -67.00 -15.23 16.99
C GLY A 40 -66.09 -15.07 18.23
N LEU A 41 -64.91 -15.66 18.21
CA LEU A 41 -63.99 -15.68 19.33
C LEU A 41 -63.01 -14.49 19.23
N LEU A 42 -62.95 -13.68 20.28
CA LEU A 42 -61.94 -12.65 20.45
C LEU A 42 -60.65 -13.31 20.95
N PHE A 43 -59.62 -13.26 20.10
CA PHE A 43 -58.26 -13.76 20.41
C PHE A 43 -57.43 -12.63 21.01
N ASP A 44 -56.99 -12.77 22.26
CA ASP A 44 -56.09 -11.82 22.89
C ASP A 44 -54.65 -12.07 22.38
N ALA A 45 -54.26 -11.31 21.37
CA ALA A 45 -52.95 -11.39 20.75
C ALA A 45 -51.91 -10.41 21.38
N ALA A 46 -52.31 -9.62 22.38
CA ALA A 46 -51.47 -8.53 22.90
C ALA A 46 -50.11 -9.01 23.40
N GLY A 47 -50.06 -10.11 24.16
CA GLY A 47 -48.83 -10.70 24.68
C GLY A 47 -47.91 -11.24 23.57
N ILE A 48 -48.51 -11.81 22.50
CA ILE A 48 -47.75 -12.35 21.36
C ILE A 48 -47.16 -11.22 20.53
N PHE A 49 -47.92 -10.14 20.30
CA PHE A 49 -47.43 -8.93 19.62
C PHE A 49 -46.28 -8.26 20.39
N ALA A 50 -46.41 -8.13 21.72
CA ALA A 50 -45.34 -7.56 22.54
C ALA A 50 -44.06 -8.38 22.45
N SER A 51 -44.14 -9.70 22.58
CA SER A 51 -43.01 -10.61 22.48
C SER A 51 -42.35 -10.54 21.09
N LEU A 52 -43.15 -10.49 20.01
CA LEU A 52 -42.67 -10.42 18.65
C LEU A 52 -41.94 -9.10 18.38
N ASN A 53 -42.42 -7.98 18.92
CA ASN A 53 -41.77 -6.67 18.81
C ASN A 53 -40.44 -6.63 19.56
N ILE A 54 -40.34 -7.23 20.73
CA ILE A 54 -39.08 -7.32 21.49
C ILE A 54 -38.05 -8.14 20.70
N VAL A 55 -38.46 -9.30 20.16
CA VAL A 55 -37.54 -10.13 19.35
C VAL A 55 -37.10 -9.39 18.11
N PHE A 56 -38.00 -8.75 17.38
CA PHE A 56 -37.69 -7.98 16.19
C PHE A 56 -36.76 -6.79 16.47
N GLY A 57 -37.06 -6.03 17.54
CA GLY A 57 -36.22 -4.91 17.97
C GLY A 57 -34.80 -5.35 18.36
N SER A 58 -34.68 -6.48 19.05
CA SER A 58 -33.37 -7.04 19.42
C SER A 58 -32.58 -7.51 18.21
N LEU A 59 -33.25 -8.09 17.20
CA LEU A 59 -32.64 -8.50 15.94
C LEU A 59 -32.11 -7.30 15.12
N LEU A 60 -32.96 -6.28 14.98
CA LEU A 60 -32.56 -5.06 14.28
C LEU A 60 -31.39 -4.37 15.01
N GLY A 61 -31.45 -4.30 16.33
CA GLY A 61 -30.41 -3.74 17.17
C GLY A 61 -29.07 -4.49 16.99
N SER A 62 -29.11 -5.83 17.07
CA SER A 62 -27.90 -6.65 16.87
C SER A 62 -27.34 -6.52 15.46
N ALA A 63 -28.20 -6.51 14.43
CA ALA A 63 -27.78 -6.32 13.04
C ALA A 63 -27.14 -4.94 12.81
N PHE A 64 -27.70 -3.91 13.43
CA PHE A 64 -27.16 -2.55 13.36
C PHE A 64 -25.78 -2.47 14.04
N ILE A 65 -25.65 -3.01 15.25
CA ILE A 65 -24.38 -3.03 16.01
C ILE A 65 -23.32 -3.79 15.21
N GLU A 66 -23.67 -4.94 14.65
CA GLU A 66 -22.73 -5.74 13.86
C GLU A 66 -22.30 -5.00 12.58
N SER A 67 -23.23 -4.36 11.88
CA SER A 67 -22.94 -3.54 10.70
C SER A 67 -22.00 -2.36 11.04
N ASP A 68 -22.25 -1.69 12.18
CA ASP A 68 -21.42 -0.57 12.63
C ASP A 68 -20.02 -1.04 13.03
N ARG A 69 -19.90 -2.19 13.71
CA ARG A 69 -18.61 -2.82 14.02
C ARG A 69 -17.81 -3.15 12.75
N GLN A 70 -18.45 -3.74 11.75
CA GLN A 70 -17.81 -4.08 10.48
C GLN A 70 -17.34 -2.83 9.74
N ARG A 71 -18.13 -1.76 9.71
CA ARG A 71 -17.75 -0.48 9.13
C ARG A 71 -16.51 0.11 9.83
N ARG A 72 -16.52 0.19 11.15
CA ARG A 72 -15.38 0.71 11.93
C ARG A 72 -14.13 -0.13 11.73
N ALA A 73 -14.25 -1.46 11.67
CA ALA A 73 -13.14 -2.35 11.41
C ALA A 73 -12.55 -2.12 10.00
N ALA A 74 -13.41 -1.99 8.98
CA ALA A 74 -12.98 -1.70 7.60
C ALA A 74 -12.30 -0.32 7.48
N GLU A 75 -12.88 0.71 8.13
CA GLU A 75 -12.29 2.05 8.16
C GLU A 75 -10.92 2.07 8.85
N ALA A 76 -10.79 1.37 9.99
CA ALA A 76 -9.53 1.24 10.70
C ALA A 76 -8.44 0.52 9.88
N THR A 77 -8.84 -0.53 9.13
CA THR A 77 -7.93 -1.24 8.24
C THR A 77 -7.46 -0.33 7.10
N LEU A 78 -8.39 0.35 6.44
CA LEU A 78 -8.07 1.29 5.35
C LEU A 78 -7.18 2.44 5.83
N HIS A 79 -7.41 2.94 7.04
CA HIS A 79 -6.58 3.99 7.62
C HIS A 79 -5.13 3.50 7.83
N ARG A 80 -4.97 2.31 8.40
CA ARG A 80 -3.64 1.69 8.59
C ARG A 80 -2.91 1.45 7.27
N GLU A 81 -3.61 0.98 6.24
CA GLU A 81 -3.02 0.77 4.92
C GLU A 81 -2.56 2.10 4.29
N ARG A 82 -3.36 3.16 4.44
CA ARG A 82 -2.99 4.50 3.96
C ARG A 82 -1.77 5.06 4.69
N GLU A 83 -1.72 4.91 6.01
CA GLU A 83 -0.57 5.34 6.82
C GLU A 83 0.70 4.59 6.43
N ALA A 84 0.62 3.26 6.29
CA ALA A 84 1.74 2.43 5.85
C ALA A 84 2.23 2.83 4.45
N SER A 85 1.32 3.03 3.51
CA SER A 85 1.63 3.47 2.15
C SER A 85 2.27 4.87 2.13
N ALA A 86 1.74 5.81 2.90
CA ALA A 86 2.28 7.17 3.01
C ALA A 86 3.69 7.17 3.61
N LYS A 87 3.95 6.32 4.62
CA LYS A 87 5.27 6.14 5.20
C LYS A 87 6.28 5.63 4.18
N VAL A 88 5.95 4.56 3.46
CA VAL A 88 6.82 4.00 2.41
C VAL A 88 7.09 5.01 1.31
N ALA A 89 6.07 5.75 0.87
CA ALA A 89 6.24 6.81 -0.13
C ALA A 89 7.19 7.92 0.37
N GLY A 90 7.11 8.29 1.65
CA GLY A 90 8.02 9.25 2.27
C GLY A 90 9.47 8.76 2.33
N GLU A 91 9.68 7.50 2.67
CA GLU A 91 11.00 6.86 2.69
C GLU A 91 11.63 6.79 1.28
N LEU A 92 10.83 6.40 0.27
CA LEU A 92 11.27 6.40 -1.13
C LEU A 92 11.59 7.79 -1.66
N ALA A 93 10.80 8.80 -1.30
CA ALA A 93 11.09 10.19 -1.66
C ALA A 93 12.39 10.69 -1.01
N ALA A 94 12.69 10.27 0.21
CA ALA A 94 13.97 10.57 0.85
C ALA A 94 15.14 9.86 0.14
N ALA A 95 14.99 8.58 -0.20
CA ALA A 95 15.98 7.82 -0.95
C ALA A 95 16.26 8.46 -2.32
N ARG A 96 15.22 8.93 -3.04
CA ARG A 96 15.36 9.68 -4.29
C ARG A 96 16.21 10.94 -4.12
N ARG A 97 15.95 11.73 -3.08
CA ARG A 97 16.75 12.95 -2.83
C ARG A 97 18.21 12.62 -2.55
N ILE A 98 18.48 11.57 -1.80
CA ILE A 98 19.85 11.11 -1.54
C ILE A 98 20.50 10.67 -2.84
N GLN A 99 19.85 9.83 -3.64
CA GLN A 99 20.37 9.33 -4.91
C GLN A 99 20.73 10.48 -5.86
N LEU A 100 19.79 11.39 -6.12
CA LEU A 100 20.02 12.54 -7.00
C LEU A 100 21.09 13.49 -6.44
N GLY A 101 21.17 13.63 -5.11
CA GLY A 101 22.20 14.43 -4.45
C GLY A 101 23.62 13.84 -4.55
N THR A 102 23.76 12.57 -4.90
CA THR A 102 25.07 11.96 -5.17
C THR A 102 25.58 12.24 -6.58
N LEU A 103 24.72 12.69 -7.49
CA LEU A 103 25.09 12.99 -8.87
C LEU A 103 25.77 14.36 -8.94
N PRO A 104 26.83 14.49 -9.75
CA PRO A 104 27.52 15.76 -9.91
C PRO A 104 26.66 16.78 -10.66
N ASP A 105 26.69 18.04 -10.23
CA ASP A 105 26.09 19.14 -10.97
C ASP A 105 27.15 19.81 -11.87
N ALA A 106 26.93 19.71 -13.17
CA ALA A 106 27.84 20.24 -14.18
C ALA A 106 28.00 21.76 -14.09
N LYS A 107 26.92 22.48 -13.75
CA LYS A 107 26.95 23.95 -13.63
C LYS A 107 27.83 24.41 -12.48
N THR A 108 27.79 23.69 -11.37
CA THR A 108 28.62 24.00 -10.20
C THR A 108 30.06 23.58 -10.40
N LEU A 109 30.29 22.35 -10.90
CA LEU A 109 31.64 21.79 -11.05
C LEU A 109 32.45 22.50 -12.13
N PHE A 110 31.84 22.95 -13.22
CA PHE A 110 32.51 23.54 -14.37
C PHE A 110 32.12 24.98 -14.64
N ALA A 111 31.67 25.72 -13.59
CA ALA A 111 31.28 27.12 -13.72
C ALA A 111 32.36 28.04 -14.32
N SER A 112 33.61 27.77 -14.05
CA SER A 112 34.77 28.52 -14.57
C SER A 112 35.46 27.86 -15.77
N GLU A 113 35.01 26.68 -16.21
CA GLU A 113 35.63 25.97 -17.31
C GLU A 113 35.21 26.62 -18.66
N LYS A 114 36.21 26.92 -19.50
CA LYS A 114 35.99 27.55 -20.80
C LYS A 114 36.31 26.66 -21.99
N ARG A 115 36.93 25.51 -21.76
CA ARG A 115 37.41 24.60 -22.82
C ARG A 115 36.26 23.73 -23.36
N PHE A 116 35.25 23.45 -22.55
CA PHE A 116 34.10 22.64 -22.93
C PHE A 116 32.88 23.05 -22.12
N GLY A 117 31.69 22.68 -22.63
CA GLY A 117 30.42 22.72 -21.90
C GLY A 117 29.98 21.33 -21.48
N MET A 118 29.44 21.21 -20.28
CA MET A 118 28.89 19.94 -19.78
C MET A 118 27.44 20.14 -19.35
N CYS A 119 26.59 19.20 -19.76
CA CYS A 119 25.22 19.10 -19.30
C CYS A 119 24.90 17.63 -19.02
N ALA A 120 24.28 17.36 -17.90
CA ALA A 120 23.82 16.02 -17.53
C ALA A 120 22.47 16.12 -16.86
N LEU A 121 21.58 15.18 -17.17
CA LEU A 121 20.24 15.08 -16.64
C LEU A 121 19.94 13.59 -16.39
N LEU A 122 19.29 13.32 -15.27
CA LEU A 122 18.77 12.00 -14.94
C LEU A 122 17.35 12.14 -14.42
N GLU A 123 16.42 11.49 -15.11
CA GLU A 123 15.00 11.41 -14.72
C GLU A 123 14.65 9.93 -14.46
N PRO A 124 14.69 9.46 -13.20
CA PRO A 124 14.33 8.09 -12.90
C PRO A 124 12.87 7.82 -13.24
N ALA A 125 12.59 6.67 -13.87
CA ALA A 125 11.24 6.24 -14.22
C ALA A 125 10.37 5.88 -13.00
N ARG A 126 10.98 5.69 -11.85
CA ARG A 126 10.37 5.47 -10.54
C ARG A 126 10.96 6.43 -9.52
N GLU A 127 10.59 6.26 -8.25
CA GLU A 127 11.13 7.06 -7.15
C GLU A 127 12.66 6.97 -7.08
N VAL A 128 13.22 5.77 -7.30
CA VAL A 128 14.67 5.51 -7.40
C VAL A 128 14.96 4.59 -8.59
N GLY A 129 16.14 4.69 -9.18
CA GLY A 129 16.53 3.98 -10.40
C GLY A 129 17.93 3.36 -10.35
N GLY A 130 18.23 2.54 -11.36
CA GLY A 130 19.55 1.95 -11.60
C GLY A 130 20.51 2.84 -12.41
N ASP A 131 19.96 3.81 -13.14
CA ASP A 131 20.73 4.71 -13.97
C ASP A 131 21.72 5.56 -13.16
N LEU A 132 22.89 5.78 -13.68
CA LEU A 132 23.92 6.61 -13.08
C LEU A 132 24.68 7.42 -14.11
N TYR A 133 25.19 8.54 -13.69
CA TYR A 133 26.31 9.22 -14.33
C TYR A 133 27.26 9.77 -13.27
N ASP A 134 28.54 9.90 -13.64
CA ASP A 134 29.51 10.69 -12.89
C ASP A 134 30.48 11.36 -13.85
N PHE A 135 31.02 12.51 -13.46
CA PHE A 135 32.05 13.22 -14.19
C PHE A 135 32.86 14.11 -13.25
N PHE A 136 34.17 14.17 -13.49
CA PHE A 136 35.08 15.01 -12.74
C PHE A 136 36.44 15.11 -13.49
N MET A 137 37.20 16.14 -13.20
CA MET A 137 38.56 16.24 -13.70
C MET A 137 39.46 15.29 -12.94
N LEU A 138 40.22 14.45 -13.65
CA LEU A 138 41.30 13.64 -13.08
C LEU A 138 42.56 14.51 -12.84
N ASP A 139 42.80 15.44 -13.74
CA ASP A 139 43.80 16.47 -13.66
C ASP A 139 43.44 17.64 -14.60
N GLU A 140 44.31 18.59 -14.80
CA GLU A 140 44.05 19.78 -15.62
C GLU A 140 43.69 19.47 -17.09
N ARG A 141 43.98 18.26 -17.60
CA ARG A 141 43.83 17.88 -19.02
C ARG A 141 42.87 16.70 -19.23
N ARG A 142 42.59 15.93 -18.19
CA ARG A 142 41.82 14.70 -18.32
C ARG A 142 40.49 14.80 -17.59
N LEU A 143 39.43 14.75 -18.34
CA LEU A 143 38.07 14.62 -17.85
C LEU A 143 37.69 13.13 -17.82
N PHE A 144 37.26 12.64 -16.67
CA PHE A 144 36.57 11.37 -16.55
C PHE A 144 35.06 11.59 -16.63
N PHE A 145 34.38 10.74 -17.38
CA PHE A 145 32.92 10.63 -17.29
C PHE A 145 32.48 9.18 -17.47
N VAL A 146 31.37 8.82 -16.85
CA VAL A 146 30.75 7.52 -16.94
C VAL A 146 29.25 7.68 -16.98
N VAL A 147 28.60 6.85 -17.79
CA VAL A 147 27.14 6.66 -17.82
C VAL A 147 26.92 5.16 -17.71
N GLY A 148 26.00 4.75 -16.87
CA GLY A 148 25.68 3.34 -16.65
C GLY A 148 24.22 3.14 -16.33
N ASP A 149 23.75 1.93 -16.60
CA ASP A 149 22.42 1.46 -16.25
C ASP A 149 22.54 0.09 -15.58
N VAL A 150 22.03 0.01 -14.35
CA VAL A 150 21.99 -1.24 -13.58
C VAL A 150 20.69 -1.97 -13.89
N SER A 151 20.83 -3.22 -14.32
CA SER A 151 19.68 -4.08 -14.59
C SER A 151 18.78 -4.23 -13.36
N GLY A 152 17.47 -4.14 -13.58
CA GLY A 152 16.47 -4.14 -12.51
C GLY A 152 15.87 -2.75 -12.27
N LYS A 153 15.18 -2.59 -11.15
CA LYS A 153 14.48 -1.35 -10.81
C LYS A 153 14.17 -1.24 -9.33
N GLY A 154 13.92 -0.01 -8.88
CA GLY A 154 13.60 0.27 -7.48
C GLY A 154 14.84 0.25 -6.58
N VAL A 155 14.63 0.01 -5.28
CA VAL A 155 15.65 0.13 -4.25
C VAL A 155 16.88 -0.77 -4.48
N PRO A 156 16.75 -2.06 -4.84
CA PRO A 156 17.92 -2.90 -5.07
C PRO A 156 18.83 -2.36 -6.18
N ALA A 157 18.26 -1.98 -7.32
CA ALA A 157 19.02 -1.40 -8.43
C ALA A 157 19.70 -0.08 -8.04
N SER A 158 19.02 0.77 -7.26
CA SER A 158 19.56 2.05 -6.82
C SER A 158 20.73 1.90 -5.82
N LEU A 159 20.69 0.89 -4.96
CA LEU A 159 21.79 0.58 -4.05
C LEU A 159 23.02 0.06 -4.81
N PHE A 160 22.80 -0.88 -5.73
CA PHE A 160 23.89 -1.38 -6.58
C PHE A 160 24.49 -0.27 -7.43
N MET A 161 23.68 0.62 -7.99
CA MET A 161 24.12 1.81 -8.71
C MET A 161 25.04 2.67 -7.86
N ALA A 162 24.67 2.95 -6.59
CA ALA A 162 25.50 3.78 -5.71
C ALA A 162 26.86 3.14 -5.44
N VAL A 163 26.91 1.82 -5.23
CA VAL A 163 28.16 1.06 -5.07
C VAL A 163 28.98 1.09 -6.34
N ALA A 164 28.39 0.78 -7.49
CA ALA A 164 29.07 0.76 -8.78
C ALA A 164 29.68 2.13 -9.11
N LYS A 165 28.92 3.22 -8.90
CA LYS A 165 29.40 4.59 -9.08
C LYS A 165 30.59 4.91 -8.18
N ALA A 166 30.49 4.56 -6.88
CA ALA A 166 31.57 4.81 -5.92
C ALA A 166 32.85 4.04 -6.27
N LEU A 167 32.71 2.78 -6.66
CA LEU A 167 33.84 1.94 -7.07
C LEU A 167 34.49 2.45 -8.37
N ALA A 168 33.68 2.81 -9.38
CA ALA A 168 34.18 3.38 -10.63
C ALA A 168 34.95 4.68 -10.39
N LYS A 169 34.40 5.58 -9.56
CA LYS A 169 35.08 6.82 -9.15
C LYS A 169 36.41 6.53 -8.44
N SER A 170 36.38 5.64 -7.46
CA SER A 170 37.56 5.25 -6.70
C SER A 170 38.65 4.62 -7.62
N ALA A 171 38.24 3.72 -8.53
CA ALA A 171 39.14 3.14 -9.51
C ALA A 171 39.74 4.20 -10.44
N ALA A 172 38.94 5.14 -10.94
CA ALA A 172 39.40 6.22 -11.80
C ALA A 172 40.42 7.14 -11.11
N LEU A 173 40.21 7.48 -9.85
CA LEU A 173 41.11 8.33 -9.07
C LEU A 173 42.43 7.63 -8.73
N ARG A 174 42.46 6.29 -8.65
CA ARG A 174 43.67 5.48 -8.40
C ARG A 174 44.40 5.07 -9.67
N ALA A 175 43.73 5.10 -10.82
CA ALA A 175 44.31 4.55 -12.05
C ALA A 175 45.42 5.44 -12.63
N ALA A 176 46.61 4.89 -12.70
CA ALA A 176 47.73 5.45 -13.51
C ALA A 176 47.58 5.11 -15.01
N SER A 177 46.71 4.17 -15.38
CA SER A 177 46.53 3.58 -16.70
C SER A 177 45.07 3.68 -17.16
N GLY A 178 44.87 3.68 -18.49
CA GLY A 178 43.64 4.07 -19.18
C GLY A 178 42.32 3.39 -18.75
N VAL A 179 41.24 3.73 -19.44
CA VAL A 179 39.86 3.36 -19.15
C VAL A 179 39.63 1.86 -18.93
N GLY A 180 40.34 1.01 -19.69
CA GLY A 180 40.25 -0.46 -19.55
C GLY A 180 40.61 -0.95 -18.15
N ALA A 181 41.67 -0.43 -17.54
CA ALA A 181 42.10 -0.79 -16.20
C ALA A 181 41.06 -0.31 -15.12
N ILE A 182 40.41 0.84 -15.35
CA ILE A 182 39.34 1.35 -14.47
C ILE A 182 38.15 0.40 -14.49
N VAL A 183 37.69 0.02 -15.68
CA VAL A 183 36.55 -0.90 -15.84
C VAL A 183 36.86 -2.27 -15.26
N GLU A 184 38.05 -2.83 -15.54
CA GLU A 184 38.50 -4.12 -15.01
C GLU A 184 38.58 -4.11 -13.47
N SER A 185 39.14 -3.06 -12.87
CA SER A 185 39.20 -2.91 -11.41
C SER A 185 37.82 -2.79 -10.80
N THR A 186 36.97 -1.97 -11.39
CA THR A 186 35.58 -1.81 -10.94
C THR A 186 34.79 -3.14 -11.00
N ASN A 187 34.91 -3.86 -12.12
CA ASN A 187 34.26 -5.15 -12.31
C ASN A 187 34.73 -6.19 -11.29
N ARG A 188 36.04 -6.23 -11.02
CA ARG A 188 36.63 -7.16 -10.06
C ARG A 188 36.15 -6.89 -8.64
N GLU A 189 36.05 -5.63 -8.25
CA GLU A 189 35.53 -5.25 -6.93
C GLU A 189 34.03 -5.54 -6.81
N LEU A 190 33.22 -5.22 -7.82
CA LEU A 190 31.80 -5.54 -7.86
C LEU A 190 31.54 -7.05 -7.79
N ALA A 191 32.31 -7.86 -8.54
CA ALA A 191 32.16 -9.31 -8.52
C ALA A 191 32.55 -9.96 -7.17
N ARG A 192 33.47 -9.35 -6.41
CA ARG A 192 33.86 -9.83 -5.07
C ARG A 192 32.80 -9.56 -4.04
N GLU A 193 32.11 -8.42 -4.15
CA GLU A 193 31.08 -7.97 -3.19
C GLU A 193 29.68 -8.51 -3.51
N ASN A 194 29.50 -9.07 -4.72
CA ASN A 194 28.22 -9.64 -5.18
C ASN A 194 28.44 -11.10 -5.61
N PRO A 195 28.31 -12.06 -4.68
CA PRO A 195 28.60 -13.47 -4.92
C PRO A 195 27.51 -14.23 -5.72
N GLU A 196 26.46 -13.58 -6.22
CA GLU A 196 25.40 -14.16 -7.07
C GLU A 196 25.69 -13.99 -8.57
#